data_21b9e1fca688a2f20ca2fa321913f90a
#
_entry.id   21b9e1fca688a2f20ca2fa321913f90a
#
_cell.length_a   1.000
_cell.length_b   1.000
_cell.length_c   1.000
_cell.angle_alpha   90.00
_cell.angle_beta   90.00
_cell.angle_gamma   90.00
#
_symmetry.space_group_name_H-M   'P 1'
#
loop_
_entity.id
_entity.type
_entity.pdbx_description
1 polymer ?
#
loop_
_entity_poly.entity_id
_entity_poly.type
_entity_poly.pdbx_seq_one_letter_code
_entity_poly.pdbx_strand_id
1 'polypeptide(L)' 'MATIKDIAKLAGVSSASVSRILNNDMSLNVPLETRQKVFDAAKQLGYVKKKRKFDGE' A
#
# COMPACT_ATOMS: atom_id res chain seq x y z
N MET A 1 -8.90 -1.45 12.94
CA MET A 1 -7.58 -1.37 12.44
C MET A 1 -7.53 -1.59 10.96
N ALA A 2 -6.92 -0.73 10.26
CA ALA A 2 -6.85 -0.84 8.82
C ALA A 2 -5.87 -1.91 8.41
N THR A 3 -6.23 -2.71 7.43
CA THR A 3 -5.35 -3.75 6.94
C THR A 3 -5.21 -3.57 5.45
N ILE A 4 -4.34 -4.35 4.85
CA ILE A 4 -4.14 -4.32 3.42
C ILE A 4 -5.43 -4.67 2.70
N LYS A 5 -6.22 -5.55 3.28
CA LYS A 5 -7.49 -5.92 2.67
C LYS A 5 -8.44 -4.73 2.65
N ASP A 6 -8.42 -3.92 3.69
CA ASP A 6 -9.27 -2.75 3.76
C ASP A 6 -8.84 -1.74 2.69
N ILE A 7 -7.54 -1.57 2.52
CA ILE A 7 -7.02 -0.67 1.52
C ILE A 7 -7.41 -1.16 0.13
N ALA A 8 -7.28 -2.47 -0.09
CA ALA A 8 -7.61 -3.05 -1.38
C ALA A 8 -9.07 -2.80 -1.73
N LYS A 9 -9.92 -2.94 -0.74
CA LYS A 9 -11.32 -2.75 -0.96
C LYS A 9 -11.62 -1.29 -1.27
N LEU A 10 -11.04 -0.38 -0.55
CA LEU A 10 -11.27 1.02 -0.76
C LEU A 10 -10.67 1.49 -2.09
N ALA A 11 -9.51 1.00 -2.44
CA ALA A 11 -8.87 1.39 -3.69
C ALA A 11 -9.40 0.63 -4.89
N GLY A 12 -10.12 -0.45 -4.67
CA GLY A 12 -10.65 -1.23 -5.76
C GLY A 12 -9.62 -2.11 -6.45
N VAL A 13 -8.65 -2.59 -5.71
CA VAL A 13 -7.61 -3.45 -6.27
C VAL A 13 -7.47 -4.69 -5.38
N SER A 14 -6.65 -5.62 -5.77
CA SER A 14 -6.47 -6.82 -4.96
C SER A 14 -5.49 -6.55 -3.84
N SER A 15 -5.57 -7.33 -2.79
CA SER A 15 -4.67 -7.14 -1.65
C SER A 15 -3.23 -7.41 -2.05
N ALA A 16 -3.02 -8.31 -2.98
CA ALA A 16 -1.68 -8.58 -3.47
C ALA A 16 -1.09 -7.34 -4.14
N SER A 17 -1.91 -6.63 -4.90
CA SER A 17 -1.47 -5.41 -5.55
C SER A 17 -1.14 -4.35 -4.52
N VAL A 18 -1.97 -4.23 -3.50
CA VAL A 18 -1.74 -3.26 -2.44
C VAL A 18 -0.39 -3.52 -1.78
N SER A 19 -0.16 -4.78 -1.44
CA SER A 19 1.07 -5.15 -0.78
C SER A 19 2.29 -4.78 -1.62
N ARG A 20 2.24 -5.08 -2.88
CA ARG A 20 3.36 -4.78 -3.77
C ARG A 20 3.56 -3.28 -3.96
N ILE A 21 2.47 -2.56 -4.08
CA ILE A 21 2.56 -1.12 -4.26
C ILE A 21 3.15 -0.47 -3.00
N LEU A 22 2.71 -0.91 -1.85
CA LEU A 22 3.21 -0.36 -0.61
C LEU A 22 4.67 -0.72 -0.36
N ASN A 23 5.10 -1.85 -0.93
CA ASN A 23 6.48 -2.25 -0.79
C ASN A 23 7.35 -1.68 -1.90
N ASN A 24 6.76 -0.91 -2.77
CA ASN A 24 7.52 -0.28 -3.83
C ASN A 24 8.15 -1.32 -4.73
N ASP A 25 7.40 -2.35 -5.07
CA ASP A 25 7.90 -3.42 -5.90
C ASP A 25 8.04 -2.91 -7.32
N MET A 26 9.24 -2.87 -7.79
CA MET A 26 9.50 -2.35 -9.12
C MET A 26 9.04 -3.29 -10.22
N SER A 27 8.86 -4.54 -9.90
CA SER A 27 8.42 -5.46 -10.93
C SER A 27 6.92 -5.34 -11.18
N LEU A 28 6.21 -4.64 -10.32
CA LEU A 28 4.80 -4.48 -10.50
C LEU A 28 4.55 -3.34 -11.45
N ASN A 29 3.91 -3.66 -12.56
CA ASN A 29 3.63 -2.67 -13.56
C ASN A 29 2.23 -2.12 -13.42
N VAL A 30 2.03 -1.11 -12.62
CA VAL A 30 0.72 -0.50 -12.45
C VAL A 30 0.77 0.96 -12.81
N PRO A 31 -0.31 1.52 -13.24
CA PRO A 31 -0.37 2.93 -13.57
C PRO A 31 -0.21 3.78 -12.32
N LEU A 32 0.30 4.96 -12.49
CA LEU A 32 0.48 5.87 -11.39
C LEU A 32 -0.86 6.15 -10.72
N GLU A 33 -1.91 6.19 -11.49
CA GLU A 33 -3.23 6.41 -10.99
C GLU A 33 -3.62 5.37 -9.96
N THR A 34 -3.37 4.10 -10.25
CA THR A 34 -3.69 3.02 -9.33
C THR A 34 -2.84 3.12 -8.07
N ARG A 35 -1.59 3.46 -8.25
CA ARG A 35 -0.68 3.61 -7.14
C ARG A 35 -1.18 4.70 -6.22
N GLN A 36 -1.60 5.80 -6.81
CA GLN A 36 -2.11 6.94 -6.05
C GLN A 36 -3.35 6.54 -5.25
N LYS A 37 -4.23 5.76 -5.86
CA LYS A 37 -5.43 5.33 -5.19
C LYS A 37 -5.11 4.49 -3.95
N VAL A 38 -4.13 3.64 -4.07
CA VAL A 38 -3.73 2.79 -2.96
C VAL A 38 -3.16 3.64 -1.82
N PHE A 39 -2.31 4.59 -2.15
CA PHE A 39 -1.73 5.45 -1.13
C PHE A 39 -2.79 6.34 -0.47
N ASP A 40 -3.73 6.82 -1.26
CA ASP A 40 -4.82 7.62 -0.73
C ASP A 40 -5.69 6.80 0.20
N ALA A 41 -6.00 5.58 -0.21
CA ALA A 41 -6.82 4.69 0.61
C ALA A 41 -6.12 4.40 1.93
N ALA A 42 -4.83 4.14 1.86
CA ALA A 42 -4.06 3.87 3.06
C ALA A 42 -4.09 5.07 4.01
N LYS A 43 -3.97 6.25 3.44
CA LYS A 43 -3.97 7.45 4.22
C LYS A 43 -5.33 7.68 4.86
N GLN A 44 -6.39 7.48 4.14
CA GLN A 44 -7.72 7.66 4.65
C GLN A 44 -8.03 6.71 5.79
N LEU A 45 -7.54 5.51 5.71
CA LEU A 45 -7.78 4.51 6.73
C LEU A 45 -6.78 4.61 7.89
N GLY A 46 -5.83 5.49 7.77
CA GLY A 46 -4.83 5.63 8.82
C GLY A 46 -3.81 4.52 8.85
N TYR A 47 -3.66 3.79 7.76
CA TYR A 47 -2.70 2.69 7.69
C TYR A 47 -1.32 3.25 7.43
N VAL A 48 -0.39 3.01 8.30
CA VAL A 48 0.97 3.48 8.12
C VAL A 48 1.88 2.30 8.00
N LYS A 49 2.57 2.17 6.88
CA LYS A 49 3.49 1.07 6.70
C LYS A 49 4.61 1.28 7.69
N LYS A 50 4.80 0.34 8.60
CA LYS A 50 5.79 0.46 9.57
C LYS A 50 7.12 0.29 8.98
N LYS A 51 7.91 1.28 8.87
CA LYS A 51 9.19 1.15 8.33
C LYS A 51 10.04 0.49 9.31
N ARG A 52 10.63 -0.55 9.01
CA ARG A 52 11.47 -1.27 9.87
C ARG A 52 12.60 -0.43 10.25
N LYS A 53 12.69 0.02 11.39
CA LYS A 53 13.73 0.78 11.76
C LYS A 53 14.90 0.03 11.93
N PHE A 54 15.89 0.13 11.22
CA PHE A 54 17.01 -0.61 11.29
C PHE A 54 17.94 0.05 12.07
N ASP A 55 18.02 -0.02 13.17
CA ASP A 55 18.87 0.60 13.94
C ASP A 55 20.00 0.06 14.02
N GLY A 56 20.34 -0.45 13.50
CA GLY A 56 21.49 -0.98 13.54
C GLY A 56 22.55 -0.21 13.60
N GLU A 57 22.46 0.06 13.53
CA GLU A 57 23.08 0.57 13.38
C GLU A 57 23.24 0.92 13.73
#